data_bf3cbbed7592e3b822cdb9f8b59ac82e
#
_entry.id   bf3cbbed7592e3b822cdb9f8b59ac82e
#
_cell.length_a   1.000
_cell.length_b   1.000
_cell.length_c   1.000
_cell.angle_alpha   90.00
_cell.angle_beta   90.00
_cell.angle_gamma   90.00
#
_symmetry.space_group_name_H-M   'P 1'
#
loop_
_entity.id
_entity.type
_entity.pdbx_description
1 polymer ?
#
loop_
_entity_poly.entity_id
_entity_poly.type
_entity_poly.pdbx_seq_one_letter_code
_entity_poly.pdbx_strand_id
1 'polypeptide(L)'
;MKSLFANISIFLLISVHIIFQTSTSAEAQQKPVSLLPETLNATRPNTKSKAITPSQDTDSKNEVVQIDELKDLDLESTGVLDIESGGFSKNMWNGTSHSKAILLLKNLPSILYSRGLQNLQKKLLLTRATSPLAEENENKNSILKLRQQTLFRSGKLNYFKKIQQNIPRSHDDEELAQLAVNVFFLTNNLGAACDLIKYWFDKSQTTFWQKGLIFCDAINGLRDNVDFGMKLLTETQEREDTKFVSLVNAINTDLDIPPTEQIIDLLPRDVAMLRFAKQALPKPNPRVLPLWLYDIYINDPSTTQEDRLTLANRAFQLGLLTVEKLAKLYETASLPQDDIATAVTLTDAGDTLIPDALLYRLVLSQETDFGKAQAIDKALSFAARNGSILEMAELYKNVIKSIVPASELGWFACSAAILNMINLDFTTARLWLEIAEREDKLNDQNSITWSKMWPLLWLLNGDNLVAWDEEKLENWEQGLANRNSPQGRSLVNLTYYILEIFGAEISNERWNSLSGKGISVTNGYSIFTNTKSIEDAIENKRAAEATATLLLSMGGLKASELQEESLLFLISTLNNLGFDQEARNIAFQVLIQKMQGVW
;
A
#
# COMPACT_ATOMS: atom_id res chain seq x y z
N MET A 1 -22.49 -18.27 64.37
CA MET A 1 -22.51 -19.71 64.65
C MET A 1 -21.87 -20.38 63.47
N LYS A 2 -20.60 -20.76 63.59
CA LYS A 2 -20.06 -22.12 63.72
C LYS A 2 -20.43 -22.96 62.48
N SER A 3 -19.55 -23.59 61.70
CA SER A 3 -18.21 -24.15 61.94
C SER A 3 -17.72 -24.65 60.55
N LEU A 4 -16.46 -24.44 60.10
CA LEU A 4 -15.32 -25.32 60.36
C LEU A 4 -15.49 -26.79 59.92
N PHE A 5 -14.64 -27.22 58.97
CA PHE A 5 -13.68 -28.35 58.91
C PHE A 5 -13.31 -28.54 57.41
N ALA A 6 -12.15 -28.32 56.90
CA ALA A 6 -10.81 -28.91 57.12
C ALA A 6 -10.75 -30.44 56.99
N ASN A 7 -10.02 -30.90 55.97
CA ASN A 7 -9.00 -31.98 55.99
C ASN A 7 -8.52 -32.24 54.55
N ILE A 8 -7.25 -31.97 54.20
CA ILE A 8 -6.00 -32.78 54.43
C ILE A 8 -5.84 -33.92 53.39
N SER A 9 -4.87 -33.67 52.54
CA SER A 9 -3.77 -34.53 52.01
C SER A 9 -4.06 -35.88 51.40
N ILE A 10 -3.39 -36.17 50.30
CA ILE A 10 -2.25 -37.12 50.24
C ILE A 10 -1.57 -37.05 48.85
N PHE A 11 -0.26 -36.96 48.90
CA PHE A 11 0.77 -37.13 47.86
C PHE A 11 0.67 -38.46 47.14
N LEU A 12 0.93 -38.46 45.84
CA LEU A 12 1.58 -39.58 45.18
C LEU A 12 2.52 -39.09 44.07
N LEU A 13 3.80 -39.10 44.41
CA LEU A 13 4.95 -39.00 43.51
C LEU A 13 5.02 -40.30 42.67
N ILE A 14 4.94 -40.18 41.36
CA ILE A 14 5.40 -41.21 40.44
C ILE A 14 6.55 -40.60 39.63
N SER A 15 7.76 -40.98 40.02
CA SER A 15 9.00 -40.78 39.31
C SER A 15 9.06 -41.80 38.16
N VAL A 16 9.00 -41.32 36.93
CA VAL A 16 9.34 -42.11 35.74
C VAL A 16 10.74 -41.70 35.31
N HIS A 17 11.69 -42.63 35.51
CA HIS A 17 13.02 -42.57 34.92
C HIS A 17 12.92 -42.85 33.43
N ILE A 18 13.24 -41.87 32.58
CA ILE A 18 13.51 -42.09 31.18
C ILE A 18 15.02 -42.13 30.98
N ILE A 19 15.48 -43.26 30.57
CA ILE A 19 16.86 -43.63 30.23
C ILE A 19 17.23 -42.82 28.95
N PHE A 20 18.24 -41.95 29.07
CA PHE A 20 18.90 -41.33 27.90
C PHE A 20 19.82 -42.39 27.27
N GLN A 21 19.44 -42.83 26.07
CA GLN A 21 20.38 -43.47 25.16
C GLN A 21 21.02 -42.39 24.29
N THR A 22 22.28 -42.14 24.51
CA THR A 22 23.14 -41.36 23.64
C THR A 22 23.49 -42.16 22.39
N SER A 23 22.88 -41.83 21.27
CA SER A 23 23.37 -42.22 19.94
C SER A 23 24.22 -41.09 19.37
N THR A 24 25.52 -41.30 19.36
CA THR A 24 26.47 -40.50 18.59
C THR A 24 26.26 -40.74 17.10
N SER A 25 25.67 -39.76 16.40
CA SER A 25 25.70 -39.70 14.96
C SER A 25 26.81 -38.76 14.50
N ALA A 26 27.72 -39.28 13.71
CA ALA A 26 28.84 -38.59 13.11
C ALA A 26 28.36 -37.41 12.23
N GLU A 27 28.88 -36.22 12.45
CA GLU A 27 28.76 -35.09 11.54
C GLU A 27 29.53 -35.38 10.24
N ALA A 28 28.78 -35.56 9.15
CA ALA A 28 29.34 -35.50 7.82
C ALA A 28 29.46 -34.02 7.43
N GLN A 29 30.67 -33.51 7.38
CA GLN A 29 30.99 -32.20 6.80
C GLN A 29 30.56 -32.17 5.33
N GLN A 30 29.50 -31.42 5.03
CA GLN A 30 29.14 -31.08 3.66
C GLN A 30 30.15 -30.06 3.10
N LYS A 31 30.82 -30.44 2.02
CA LYS A 31 31.65 -29.54 1.22
C LYS A 31 30.79 -28.43 0.60
N PRO A 32 31.31 -27.20 0.44
CA PRO A 32 30.56 -26.13 -0.19
C PRO A 32 30.22 -26.47 -1.65
N VAL A 33 28.97 -26.27 -2.02
CA VAL A 33 28.44 -26.47 -3.39
C VAL A 33 28.94 -25.31 -4.26
N SER A 34 29.68 -25.66 -5.34
CA SER A 34 30.09 -24.70 -6.37
C SER A 34 28.90 -24.30 -7.25
N LEU A 35 28.64 -23.01 -7.39
CA LEU A 35 27.58 -22.41 -8.23
C LEU A 35 28.02 -22.16 -9.68
N LEU A 36 28.94 -22.95 -10.23
CA LEU A 36 29.30 -22.88 -11.65
C LEU A 36 28.53 -23.97 -12.43
N PRO A 37 27.92 -23.65 -13.58
CA PRO A 37 27.21 -24.64 -14.38
C PRO A 37 28.19 -25.63 -15.02
N GLU A 38 27.92 -26.93 -14.84
CA GLU A 38 28.63 -28.01 -15.51
C GLU A 38 28.35 -27.97 -17.02
N THR A 39 29.39 -27.74 -17.80
CA THR A 39 29.34 -27.90 -19.24
C THR A 39 29.32 -29.38 -19.60
N LEU A 40 28.36 -29.79 -20.39
CA LEU A 40 28.15 -31.11 -20.96
C LEU A 40 29.40 -31.67 -21.64
N ASN A 41 29.89 -32.80 -21.14
CA ASN A 41 30.87 -33.65 -21.83
C ASN A 41 30.20 -34.38 -22.99
N ALA A 42 30.47 -33.96 -24.20
CA ALA A 42 30.15 -34.74 -25.39
C ALA A 42 31.36 -35.54 -25.83
N THR A 43 31.15 -36.80 -26.00
CA THR A 43 32.00 -37.90 -26.44
C THR A 43 32.84 -37.57 -27.68
N ARG A 44 34.16 -37.82 -27.63
CA ARG A 44 35.08 -37.81 -28.78
C ARG A 44 34.99 -39.17 -29.53
N PRO A 45 35.00 -39.16 -30.87
CA PRO A 45 35.55 -40.25 -31.65
C PRO A 45 36.98 -39.94 -32.11
N ASN A 46 37.84 -40.90 -31.92
CA ASN A 46 39.23 -40.99 -32.39
C ASN A 46 39.31 -41.02 -33.92
N THR A 47 40.09 -40.13 -34.55
CA THR A 47 40.73 -40.47 -35.85
C THR A 47 42.07 -39.75 -36.00
N LYS A 48 42.98 -40.48 -36.60
CA LYS A 48 44.44 -40.37 -36.66
C LYS A 48 44.96 -39.15 -37.41
N SER A 49 46.10 -38.70 -36.92
CA SER A 49 47.06 -37.75 -37.48
C SER A 49 47.38 -37.89 -38.97
N LYS A 50 47.53 -36.71 -39.63
CA LYS A 50 48.47 -36.53 -40.73
C LYS A 50 49.06 -35.12 -40.63
N ALA A 51 50.40 -35.10 -40.51
CA ALA A 51 51.21 -33.92 -40.52
C ALA A 51 51.25 -33.29 -41.93
N ILE A 52 51.08 -31.97 -42.03
CA ILE A 52 51.50 -31.16 -43.16
C ILE A 52 52.09 -29.85 -42.64
N THR A 53 53.25 -29.51 -43.11
CA THR A 53 54.15 -28.43 -42.85
C THR A 53 53.61 -27.04 -43.22
N PRO A 54 54.18 -25.93 -42.68
CA PRO A 54 53.56 -24.61 -42.70
C PRO A 54 53.83 -23.84 -43.99
N SER A 55 52.81 -23.13 -44.48
CA SER A 55 53.02 -21.99 -45.37
C SER A 55 52.59 -20.71 -44.64
N GLN A 56 53.48 -19.79 -44.56
CA GLN A 56 53.31 -18.42 -44.16
C GLN A 56 52.31 -17.73 -45.11
N ASP A 57 51.27 -17.11 -44.52
CA ASP A 57 50.70 -15.88 -45.05
C ASP A 57 50.23 -15.00 -43.90
N THR A 58 50.85 -13.86 -43.86
CA THR A 58 50.59 -12.72 -42.99
C THR A 58 49.27 -12.04 -43.37
N ASP A 59 48.31 -12.05 -42.44
CA ASP A 59 47.38 -10.92 -42.30
C ASP A 59 46.94 -10.82 -40.85
N SER A 60 47.68 -10.02 -40.10
CA SER A 60 47.32 -9.58 -38.75
C SER A 60 46.20 -8.55 -38.85
N LYS A 61 44.96 -9.00 -38.79
CA LYS A 61 43.88 -8.13 -38.33
C LYS A 61 44.02 -7.96 -36.83
N ASN A 62 44.53 -6.80 -36.41
CA ASN A 62 44.39 -6.27 -35.08
C ASN A 62 42.89 -6.16 -34.78
N GLU A 63 42.29 -7.14 -34.09
CA GLU A 63 41.10 -6.91 -33.33
C GLU A 63 41.46 -5.92 -32.22
N VAL A 64 41.19 -4.66 -32.46
CA VAL A 64 41.13 -3.63 -31.42
C VAL A 64 40.08 -4.09 -30.46
N VAL A 65 40.49 -4.61 -29.30
CA VAL A 65 39.60 -4.78 -28.15
C VAL A 65 39.07 -3.37 -27.84
N GLN A 66 37.88 -3.06 -28.32
CA GLN A 66 37.14 -1.89 -27.84
C GLN A 66 36.90 -2.12 -26.36
N ILE A 67 37.72 -1.45 -25.54
CA ILE A 67 37.41 -1.25 -24.12
C ILE A 67 36.21 -0.30 -24.17
N ASP A 68 34.98 -0.85 -24.10
CA ASP A 68 33.78 -0.06 -23.78
C ASP A 68 34.08 0.59 -22.43
N GLU A 69 34.24 1.91 -22.44
CA GLU A 69 34.24 2.69 -21.20
C GLU A 69 32.96 2.32 -20.49
N LEU A 70 33.06 1.79 -19.26
CA LEU A 70 31.92 1.58 -18.37
C LEU A 70 31.17 2.90 -18.33
N LYS A 71 30.05 2.97 -19.04
CA LYS A 71 29.14 4.13 -18.97
C LYS A 71 28.87 4.40 -17.51
N ASP A 72 29.06 5.64 -17.10
CA ASP A 72 28.68 6.11 -15.78
C ASP A 72 27.29 5.58 -15.43
N LEU A 73 27.14 5.07 -14.21
CA LEU A 73 25.90 4.48 -13.75
C LEU A 73 24.78 5.54 -13.89
N ASP A 74 23.83 5.30 -14.79
CA ASP A 74 22.69 6.19 -14.95
C ASP A 74 21.78 6.08 -13.72
N LEU A 75 22.01 6.97 -12.75
CA LEU A 75 21.27 7.03 -11.49
C LEU A 75 19.78 7.32 -11.72
N GLU A 76 19.44 8.06 -12.77
CA GLU A 76 18.06 8.40 -13.13
C GLU A 76 17.22 7.17 -13.45
N SER A 77 17.83 6.13 -14.05
CA SER A 77 17.16 4.87 -14.39
C SER A 77 17.01 3.92 -13.20
N THR A 78 17.59 4.24 -12.04
CA THR A 78 17.58 3.37 -10.86
C THR A 78 16.15 3.02 -10.43
N GLY A 79 15.87 1.72 -10.22
CA GLY A 79 14.57 1.21 -9.81
C GLY A 79 14.68 -0.20 -9.25
N VAL A 80 13.55 -0.72 -8.75
CA VAL A 80 13.46 -2.06 -8.13
C VAL A 80 12.41 -2.95 -8.77
N LEU A 81 11.62 -2.42 -9.71
CA LEU A 81 10.63 -3.17 -10.48
C LEU A 81 10.99 -3.16 -11.97
N ASP A 82 10.66 -4.24 -12.64
CA ASP A 82 10.62 -4.42 -14.09
C ASP A 82 9.27 -5.06 -14.50
N ILE A 83 9.08 -5.39 -15.76
CA ILE A 83 7.84 -6.01 -16.26
C ILE A 83 7.56 -7.33 -15.53
N GLU A 84 8.59 -8.17 -15.31
CA GLU A 84 8.44 -9.50 -14.68
C GLU A 84 8.03 -9.38 -13.21
N SER A 85 8.51 -8.33 -12.52
CA SER A 85 8.16 -8.02 -11.12
C SER A 85 6.93 -7.10 -10.99
N GLY A 86 6.17 -6.89 -12.08
CA GLY A 86 4.93 -6.15 -12.11
C GLY A 86 5.09 -4.63 -12.24
N GLY A 87 6.25 -4.17 -12.67
CA GLY A 87 6.50 -2.78 -13.05
C GLY A 87 6.04 -2.45 -14.48
N PHE A 88 6.32 -1.24 -14.92
CA PHE A 88 6.18 -0.82 -16.32
C PHE A 88 7.36 -1.32 -17.17
N SER A 89 7.23 -1.16 -18.50
CA SER A 89 8.36 -1.31 -19.41
C SER A 89 9.48 -0.30 -19.09
N LYS A 90 10.74 -0.70 -19.31
CA LYS A 90 11.89 0.22 -19.22
C LYS A 90 11.75 1.47 -20.09
N ASN A 91 10.92 1.42 -21.12
CA ASN A 91 10.67 2.50 -22.08
C ASN A 91 9.41 3.32 -21.74
N MET A 92 8.90 3.26 -20.52
CA MET A 92 7.63 3.91 -20.13
C MET A 92 7.60 5.42 -20.33
N TRP A 93 8.76 6.09 -20.38
CA TRP A 93 8.92 7.51 -20.61
C TRP A 93 9.19 7.89 -22.07
N ASN A 94 9.26 6.92 -22.99
CA ASN A 94 9.54 7.22 -24.40
C ASN A 94 8.50 8.20 -24.97
N GLY A 95 8.98 9.23 -25.67
CA GLY A 95 8.15 10.30 -26.23
C GLY A 95 7.72 11.39 -25.23
N THR A 96 8.07 11.25 -23.93
CA THR A 96 7.86 12.29 -22.92
C THR A 96 9.13 13.12 -22.77
N SER A 97 9.04 14.46 -22.81
CA SER A 97 10.20 15.33 -22.58
C SER A 97 10.62 15.30 -21.09
N HIS A 98 11.90 15.56 -20.82
CA HIS A 98 12.44 15.61 -19.45
C HIS A 98 11.69 16.65 -18.60
N SER A 99 11.52 17.87 -19.10
CA SER A 99 10.78 18.95 -18.42
C SER A 99 9.32 18.55 -18.09
N LYS A 100 8.64 17.81 -18.99
CA LYS A 100 7.29 17.29 -18.72
C LYS A 100 7.30 16.21 -17.62
N ALA A 101 8.24 15.28 -17.67
CA ALA A 101 8.39 14.25 -16.64
C ALA A 101 8.67 14.86 -15.25
N ILE A 102 9.55 15.87 -15.18
CA ILE A 102 9.83 16.64 -13.97
C ILE A 102 8.55 17.30 -13.43
N LEU A 103 7.81 18.01 -14.29
CA LEU A 103 6.56 18.66 -13.91
C LEU A 103 5.56 17.69 -13.31
N LEU A 104 5.37 16.54 -13.95
CA LEU A 104 4.45 15.51 -13.50
C LEU A 104 4.87 14.90 -12.16
N LEU A 105 6.14 14.48 -12.04
CA LEU A 105 6.66 13.83 -10.82
C LEU A 105 6.66 14.78 -9.62
N LYS A 106 7.02 16.06 -9.82
CA LYS A 106 7.03 17.09 -8.76
C LYS A 106 5.65 17.27 -8.13
N ASN A 107 4.60 17.18 -8.93
CA ASN A 107 3.22 17.46 -8.51
C ASN A 107 2.42 16.20 -8.14
N LEU A 108 3.00 14.99 -8.20
CA LEU A 108 2.29 13.78 -7.81
C LEU A 108 1.68 13.88 -6.40
N PRO A 109 0.43 13.45 -6.22
CA PRO A 109 -0.23 13.52 -4.92
C PRO A 109 0.45 12.58 -3.91
N SER A 110 0.56 13.03 -2.67
CA SER A 110 1.06 12.18 -1.57
C SER A 110 -0.02 11.22 -1.06
N ILE A 111 -1.29 11.58 -1.21
CA ILE A 111 -2.45 10.81 -0.74
C ILE A 111 -3.26 10.34 -1.95
N LEU A 112 -3.53 9.05 -1.99
CA LEU A 112 -4.45 8.40 -2.91
C LEU A 112 -5.33 7.44 -2.10
N TYR A 113 -6.64 7.52 -2.27
CA TYR A 113 -7.58 6.72 -1.47
C TYR A 113 -7.92 5.36 -2.08
N SER A 114 -7.67 5.16 -3.39
CA SER A 114 -7.89 3.86 -4.04
C SER A 114 -6.63 3.01 -4.00
N ARG A 115 -6.75 1.75 -3.59
CA ARG A 115 -5.67 0.74 -3.65
C ARG A 115 -5.10 0.60 -5.06
N GLY A 116 -5.96 0.62 -6.08
CA GLY A 116 -5.54 0.57 -7.48
C GLY A 116 -4.63 1.74 -7.84
N LEU A 117 -5.02 2.98 -7.49
CA LEU A 117 -4.21 4.18 -7.75
C LEU A 117 -2.92 4.20 -6.92
N GLN A 118 -2.95 3.70 -5.68
CA GLN A 118 -1.74 3.54 -4.86
C GLN A 118 -0.75 2.55 -5.49
N ASN A 119 -1.25 1.44 -6.05
CA ASN A 119 -0.43 0.46 -6.78
C ASN A 119 0.13 1.06 -8.06
N LEU A 120 -0.68 1.83 -8.79
CA LEU A 120 -0.25 2.52 -10.00
C LEU A 120 0.88 3.51 -9.72
N GLN A 121 0.75 4.35 -8.68
CA GLN A 121 1.81 5.25 -8.24
C GLN A 121 3.07 4.49 -7.81
N LYS A 122 2.91 3.40 -7.07
CA LYS A 122 4.03 2.52 -6.68
C LYS A 122 4.76 1.99 -7.91
N LYS A 123 4.05 1.44 -8.90
CA LYS A 123 4.65 0.96 -10.16
C LYS A 123 5.40 2.08 -10.87
N LEU A 124 4.80 3.28 -11.01
CA LEU A 124 5.42 4.43 -11.66
C LEU A 124 6.73 4.85 -10.97
N LEU A 125 6.74 4.92 -9.63
CA LEU A 125 7.89 5.38 -8.87
C LEU A 125 9.00 4.34 -8.73
N LEU A 126 8.70 3.04 -8.76
CA LEU A 126 9.65 1.96 -8.49
C LEU A 126 10.20 1.30 -9.75
N THR A 127 9.61 1.50 -10.91
CA THR A 127 10.07 0.88 -12.15
C THR A 127 11.46 1.40 -12.54
N ARG A 128 12.34 0.44 -12.90
CA ARG A 128 13.61 0.73 -13.56
C ARG A 128 13.32 1.12 -15.00
N ALA A 129 13.50 2.39 -15.33
CA ALA A 129 13.15 2.92 -16.64
C ALA A 129 14.22 3.87 -17.16
N THR A 130 14.43 3.87 -18.48
CA THR A 130 15.27 4.86 -19.15
C THR A 130 14.67 6.24 -18.92
N SER A 131 15.45 7.14 -18.35
CA SER A 131 15.02 8.52 -18.12
C SER A 131 14.97 9.30 -19.44
N PRO A 132 14.01 10.21 -19.61
CA PRO A 132 14.07 11.21 -20.68
C PRO A 132 15.39 11.98 -20.59
N LEU A 133 15.99 12.28 -21.76
CA LEU A 133 17.24 13.02 -21.82
C LEU A 133 17.05 14.43 -21.27
N ALA A 134 17.88 14.80 -20.30
CA ALA A 134 17.93 16.17 -19.79
C ALA A 134 18.57 17.10 -20.82
N GLU A 135 18.06 18.33 -20.93
CA GLU A 135 18.71 19.39 -21.71
C GLU A 135 19.99 19.86 -21.01
N GLU A 136 20.91 20.52 -21.76
CA GLU A 136 22.26 20.86 -21.28
C GLU A 136 22.27 21.69 -19.95
N ASN A 137 21.17 22.39 -19.63
CA ASN A 137 21.06 23.23 -18.43
C ASN A 137 20.20 22.63 -17.31
N GLU A 138 19.73 21.38 -17.46
CA GLU A 138 18.89 20.70 -16.48
C GLU A 138 19.70 19.82 -15.53
N ASN A 139 19.24 19.74 -14.27
CA ASN A 139 19.88 18.88 -13.28
C ASN A 139 19.70 17.39 -13.63
N LYS A 140 20.78 16.68 -13.82
CA LYS A 140 20.78 15.27 -14.25
C LYS A 140 20.12 14.31 -13.27
N ASN A 141 20.04 14.62 -11.98
CA ASN A 141 19.46 13.72 -10.97
C ASN A 141 18.03 14.10 -10.56
N SER A 142 17.33 14.91 -11.35
CA SER A 142 16.04 15.48 -10.97
C SER A 142 14.93 14.43 -10.89
N ILE A 143 14.88 13.44 -11.78
CA ILE A 143 13.84 12.39 -11.80
C ILE A 143 14.00 11.45 -10.61
N LEU A 144 15.20 10.95 -10.34
CA LEU A 144 15.48 10.11 -9.18
C LEU A 144 15.12 10.84 -7.88
N LYS A 145 15.55 12.09 -7.75
CA LYS A 145 15.26 12.93 -6.58
C LYS A 145 13.76 13.11 -6.38
N LEU A 146 13.01 13.44 -7.42
CA LEU A 146 11.54 13.62 -7.32
C LEU A 146 10.80 12.32 -6.97
N ARG A 147 11.26 11.18 -7.50
CA ARG A 147 10.73 9.86 -7.13
C ARG A 147 10.97 9.59 -5.64
N GLN A 148 12.17 9.83 -5.13
CA GLN A 148 12.52 9.66 -3.73
C GLN A 148 11.75 10.64 -2.82
N GLN A 149 11.62 11.92 -3.21
CA GLN A 149 10.82 12.91 -2.49
C GLN A 149 9.35 12.50 -2.41
N THR A 150 8.79 11.95 -3.50
CA THR A 150 7.40 11.49 -3.52
C THR A 150 7.20 10.28 -2.61
N LEU A 151 8.12 9.31 -2.62
CA LEU A 151 8.09 8.16 -1.71
C LEU A 151 8.18 8.61 -0.24
N PHE A 152 9.04 9.56 0.07
CA PHE A 152 9.16 10.14 1.41
C PHE A 152 7.86 10.84 1.84
N ARG A 153 7.37 11.79 1.04
CA ARG A 153 6.12 12.54 1.33
C ARG A 153 4.92 11.62 1.49
N SER A 154 4.87 10.52 0.72
CA SER A 154 3.82 9.51 0.79
C SER A 154 4.00 8.51 1.93
N GLY A 155 5.01 8.66 2.80
CA GLY A 155 5.27 7.75 3.91
C GLY A 155 5.78 6.36 3.51
N LYS A 156 6.11 6.15 2.24
CA LYS A 156 6.53 4.85 1.69
C LYS A 156 8.03 4.61 1.90
N LEU A 157 8.49 4.74 3.15
CA LEU A 157 9.91 4.73 3.52
C LEU A 157 10.62 3.40 3.18
N ASN A 158 9.89 2.28 3.21
CA ASN A 158 10.45 0.98 2.83
C ASN A 158 10.83 0.92 1.34
N TYR A 159 10.02 1.53 0.47
CA TYR A 159 10.34 1.63 -0.96
C TYR A 159 11.46 2.63 -1.23
N PHE A 160 11.46 3.74 -0.48
CA PHE A 160 12.59 4.67 -0.50
C PHE A 160 13.91 3.94 -0.23
N LYS A 161 13.99 3.17 0.88
CA LYS A 161 15.20 2.42 1.24
C LYS A 161 15.63 1.43 0.16
N LYS A 162 14.69 0.74 -0.49
CA LYS A 162 15.01 -0.21 -1.57
C LYS A 162 15.68 0.48 -2.77
N ILE A 163 15.24 1.67 -3.17
CA ILE A 163 15.91 2.44 -4.22
C ILE A 163 17.26 2.95 -3.71
N GLN A 164 17.31 3.48 -2.47
CA GLN A 164 18.53 4.05 -1.87
C GLN A 164 19.68 3.04 -1.80
N GLN A 165 19.42 1.75 -1.63
CA GLN A 165 20.42 0.69 -1.62
C GLN A 165 21.19 0.58 -2.94
N ASN A 166 20.60 1.03 -4.05
CA ASN A 166 21.21 0.99 -5.39
C ASN A 166 21.90 2.31 -5.76
N ILE A 167 21.90 3.30 -4.87
CA ILE A 167 22.55 4.60 -5.08
C ILE A 167 23.92 4.59 -4.41
N PRO A 168 25.03 4.89 -5.14
CA PRO A 168 26.36 5.00 -4.55
C PRO A 168 26.39 6.08 -3.46
N ARG A 169 27.11 5.84 -2.36
CA ARG A 169 27.26 6.84 -1.28
C ARG A 169 27.99 8.10 -1.73
N SER A 170 28.80 7.99 -2.77
CA SER A 170 29.62 9.07 -3.32
C SER A 170 28.91 9.95 -4.35
N HIS A 171 27.56 9.84 -4.49
CA HIS A 171 26.83 10.73 -5.39
C HIS A 171 26.92 12.20 -4.92
N ASP A 172 26.83 13.13 -5.86
CA ASP A 172 27.06 14.56 -5.60
C ASP A 172 25.74 15.38 -5.47
N ASP A 173 24.60 14.74 -5.19
CA ASP A 173 23.34 15.45 -4.94
C ASP A 173 23.09 15.60 -3.43
N GLU A 174 23.30 16.83 -2.92
CA GLU A 174 23.14 17.16 -1.51
C GLU A 174 21.70 16.97 -1.00
N GLU A 175 20.69 17.35 -1.80
CA GLU A 175 19.28 17.21 -1.40
C GLU A 175 18.88 15.74 -1.27
N LEU A 176 19.39 14.89 -2.18
CA LEU A 176 19.15 13.46 -2.09
C LEU A 176 19.82 12.85 -0.85
N ALA A 177 21.02 13.33 -0.49
CA ALA A 177 21.71 12.92 0.73
C ALA A 177 20.95 13.39 2.00
N GLN A 178 20.45 14.62 2.04
CA GLN A 178 19.62 15.12 3.16
C GLN A 178 18.36 14.28 3.32
N LEU A 179 17.74 13.89 2.21
CA LEU A 179 16.55 13.04 2.23
C LEU A 179 16.88 11.64 2.77
N ALA A 180 18.02 11.06 2.39
CA ALA A 180 18.49 9.78 2.92
C ALA A 180 18.76 9.84 4.43
N VAL A 181 19.40 10.89 4.92
CA VAL A 181 19.62 11.12 6.37
C VAL A 181 18.30 11.19 7.12
N ASN A 182 17.32 11.92 6.59
CA ASN A 182 15.99 12.01 7.17
C ASN A 182 15.34 10.62 7.32
N VAL A 183 15.44 9.77 6.29
CA VAL A 183 14.90 8.40 6.36
C VAL A 183 15.69 7.53 7.34
N PHE A 184 17.01 7.69 7.44
CA PHE A 184 17.82 6.97 8.43
C PHE A 184 17.43 7.36 9.86
N PHE A 185 17.19 8.64 10.15
CA PHE A 185 16.68 9.10 11.44
C PHE A 185 15.32 8.46 11.77
N LEU A 186 14.37 8.49 10.84
CA LEU A 186 13.04 7.91 11.04
C LEU A 186 13.07 6.39 11.26
N THR A 187 14.02 5.70 10.64
CA THR A 187 14.16 4.24 10.73
C THR A 187 15.17 3.79 11.79
N ASN A 188 15.57 4.71 12.67
CA ASN A 188 16.52 4.48 13.76
C ASN A 188 17.87 3.89 13.32
N ASN A 189 18.30 4.23 12.09
CA ASN A 189 19.63 3.86 11.59
C ASN A 189 20.63 4.99 11.80
N LEU A 190 20.89 5.30 13.08
CA LEU A 190 21.70 6.46 13.47
C LEU A 190 23.14 6.37 12.97
N GLY A 191 23.71 5.16 12.91
CA GLY A 191 25.07 4.97 12.38
C GLY A 191 25.19 5.43 10.92
N ALA A 192 24.30 4.92 10.04
CA ALA A 192 24.30 5.33 8.63
C ALA A 192 24.00 6.82 8.43
N ALA A 193 23.13 7.39 9.28
CA ALA A 193 22.86 8.83 9.28
C ALA A 193 24.13 9.63 9.59
N CYS A 194 24.83 9.27 10.67
CA CYS A 194 26.03 9.98 11.12
C CYS A 194 27.23 9.83 10.15
N ASP A 195 27.38 8.65 9.54
CA ASP A 195 28.42 8.46 8.50
C ASP A 195 28.18 9.39 7.30
N LEU A 196 26.91 9.50 6.84
CA LEU A 196 26.57 10.34 5.71
C LEU A 196 26.65 11.83 6.07
N ILE A 197 26.27 12.20 7.30
CA ILE A 197 26.39 13.58 7.82
C ILE A 197 27.85 14.03 7.85
N LYS A 198 28.76 13.21 8.37
CA LYS A 198 30.20 13.51 8.41
C LYS A 198 30.75 13.70 7.01
N TYR A 199 30.44 12.80 6.09
CA TYR A 199 30.89 12.90 4.69
C TYR A 199 30.45 14.20 4.01
N TRP A 200 29.18 14.61 4.24
CA TRP A 200 28.66 15.84 3.61
C TRP A 200 29.03 17.12 4.34
N PHE A 201 29.25 17.08 5.65
CA PHE A 201 29.70 18.23 6.41
C PHE A 201 31.04 18.78 5.93
N ASP A 202 31.94 17.90 5.46
CA ASP A 202 33.22 18.29 4.86
C ASP A 202 33.05 19.01 3.51
N LYS A 203 31.93 18.78 2.82
CA LYS A 203 31.61 19.36 1.51
C LYS A 203 30.70 20.59 1.60
N SER A 204 29.79 20.60 2.57
CA SER A 204 28.74 21.62 2.72
C SER A 204 28.45 21.84 4.20
N GLN A 205 28.62 23.07 4.65
CA GLN A 205 28.42 23.45 6.06
C GLN A 205 27.07 24.13 6.31
N THR A 206 26.02 23.71 5.60
CA THR A 206 24.67 24.23 5.83
C THR A 206 24.17 23.87 7.23
N THR A 207 23.20 24.62 7.73
CA THR A 207 22.56 24.38 9.04
C THR A 207 22.02 22.95 9.21
N PHE A 208 21.62 22.29 8.12
CA PHE A 208 21.17 20.90 8.16
C PHE A 208 22.28 19.97 8.64
N TRP A 209 23.47 20.08 8.03
CA TRP A 209 24.63 19.24 8.37
C TRP A 209 25.23 19.61 9.72
N GLN A 210 25.28 20.91 10.06
CA GLN A 210 25.72 21.37 11.38
C GLN A 210 24.88 20.77 12.51
N LYS A 211 23.56 20.89 12.44
CA LYS A 211 22.65 20.31 13.42
C LYS A 211 22.71 18.78 13.44
N GLY A 212 22.90 18.17 12.29
CA GLY A 212 23.09 16.73 12.17
C GLY A 212 24.36 16.27 12.89
N LEU A 213 25.48 16.97 12.70
CA LEU A 213 26.76 16.65 13.33
C LEU A 213 26.68 16.81 14.85
N ILE A 214 26.10 17.91 15.34
CA ILE A 214 25.88 18.14 16.78
C ILE A 214 25.09 16.97 17.39
N PHE A 215 24.03 16.52 16.74
CA PHE A 215 23.25 15.35 17.20
C PHE A 215 24.09 14.07 17.20
N CYS A 216 24.89 13.83 16.16
CA CYS A 216 25.79 12.67 16.11
C CYS A 216 26.85 12.70 17.23
N ASP A 217 27.41 13.87 17.53
CA ASP A 217 28.36 14.03 18.63
C ASP A 217 27.67 13.81 19.99
N ALA A 218 26.44 14.29 20.17
CA ALA A 218 25.65 14.04 21.37
C ALA A 218 25.35 12.53 21.59
N ILE A 219 24.98 11.79 20.53
CA ILE A 219 24.78 10.33 20.58
C ILE A 219 26.07 9.60 21.03
N ASN A 220 27.23 10.08 20.60
CA ASN A 220 28.54 9.49 20.93
C ASN A 220 29.12 10.00 22.26
N GLY A 221 28.41 10.86 22.98
CA GLY A 221 28.83 11.42 24.27
C GLY A 221 29.99 12.41 24.18
N LEU A 222 30.24 12.99 23.01
CA LEU A 222 31.31 13.96 22.74
C LEU A 222 30.90 15.38 23.16
N ARG A 223 30.75 15.60 24.47
CA ARG A 223 30.19 16.83 25.04
C ARG A 223 30.92 18.11 24.59
N ASP A 224 32.23 18.10 24.58
CA ASP A 224 33.03 19.26 24.17
C ASP A 224 32.76 19.66 22.71
N ASN A 225 32.56 18.67 21.82
CA ASN A 225 32.20 18.92 20.43
C ASN A 225 30.78 19.48 20.30
N VAL A 226 29.84 18.96 21.11
CA VAL A 226 28.47 19.46 21.15
C VAL A 226 28.45 20.92 21.59
N ASP A 227 29.15 21.27 22.67
CA ASP A 227 29.23 22.66 23.19
C ASP A 227 29.87 23.61 22.18
N PHE A 228 30.93 23.16 21.51
CA PHE A 228 31.56 23.93 20.44
C PHE A 228 30.61 24.12 19.24
N GLY A 229 29.98 23.04 18.78
CA GLY A 229 29.04 23.09 17.67
C GLY A 229 27.82 23.96 17.95
N MET A 230 27.29 23.93 19.19
CA MET A 230 26.17 24.78 19.61
C MET A 230 26.56 26.25 19.64
N LYS A 231 27.78 26.62 20.09
CA LYS A 231 28.27 27.99 20.03
C LYS A 231 28.38 28.48 18.60
N LEU A 232 28.99 27.70 17.72
CA LEU A 232 29.14 28.04 16.31
C LEU A 232 27.79 28.21 15.63
N LEU A 233 26.81 27.31 15.94
CA LEU A 233 25.46 27.40 15.40
C LEU A 233 24.75 28.71 15.84
N THR A 234 24.96 29.14 17.09
CA THR A 234 24.37 30.37 17.63
C THR A 234 24.96 31.62 16.97
N GLU A 235 26.25 31.61 16.66
CA GLU A 235 26.93 32.73 15.98
C GLU A 235 26.52 32.86 14.51
N THR A 236 26.11 31.76 13.85
CA THR A 236 25.77 31.72 12.42
C THR A 236 24.28 31.88 12.12
N GLN A 237 23.40 31.83 13.13
CA GLN A 237 21.94 31.88 12.95
C GLN A 237 21.38 33.24 13.41
N GLU A 238 20.52 33.85 12.57
CA GLU A 238 19.77 35.05 12.94
C GLU A 238 18.71 34.81 14.03
N ARG A 239 18.24 33.56 14.17
CA ARG A 239 17.21 33.19 15.14
C ARG A 239 17.53 31.82 15.77
N GLU A 240 17.48 31.77 17.10
CA GLU A 240 17.70 30.56 17.88
C GLU A 240 16.60 29.53 17.61
N ASP A 241 17.00 28.27 17.29
CA ASP A 241 16.09 27.12 17.22
C ASP A 241 15.96 26.53 18.64
N THR A 242 15.08 27.14 19.45
CA THR A 242 14.87 26.75 20.86
C THR A 242 14.47 25.28 21.01
N LYS A 243 13.73 24.74 20.05
CA LYS A 243 13.36 23.31 20.01
C LYS A 243 14.61 22.42 19.92
N PHE A 244 15.50 22.71 18.97
CA PHE A 244 16.73 21.95 18.77
C PHE A 244 17.63 22.03 20.01
N VAL A 245 17.80 23.23 20.55
CA VAL A 245 18.60 23.46 21.78
C VAL A 245 18.06 22.64 22.96
N SER A 246 16.75 22.66 23.18
CA SER A 246 16.12 21.86 24.24
C SER A 246 16.33 20.36 24.07
N LEU A 247 16.23 19.85 22.84
CA LEU A 247 16.46 18.44 22.53
C LEU A 247 17.91 18.02 22.73
N VAL A 248 18.88 18.86 22.35
CA VAL A 248 20.33 18.62 22.58
C VAL A 248 20.63 18.59 24.08
N ASN A 249 20.09 19.57 24.82
CA ASN A 249 20.29 19.66 26.27
C ASN A 249 19.73 18.43 27.01
N ALA A 250 18.56 17.95 26.60
CA ALA A 250 17.97 16.74 27.18
C ALA A 250 18.83 15.49 26.96
N ILE A 251 19.47 15.37 25.79
CA ILE A 251 20.38 14.26 25.50
C ILE A 251 21.66 14.35 26.35
N ASN A 252 22.20 15.58 26.51
CA ASN A 252 23.50 15.78 27.17
C ASN A 252 23.42 15.76 28.70
N THR A 253 22.31 16.14 29.30
CA THR A 253 22.19 16.41 30.73
C THR A 253 21.19 15.51 31.46
N ASP A 254 20.53 14.60 30.73
CA ASP A 254 19.41 13.78 31.24
C ASP A 254 18.28 14.63 31.88
N LEU A 255 18.17 15.89 31.51
CA LEU A 255 17.10 16.76 31.97
C LEU A 255 15.82 16.47 31.20
N ASP A 256 14.70 16.56 31.91
CA ASP A 256 13.37 16.47 31.25
C ASP A 256 13.21 17.57 30.22
N ILE A 257 12.75 17.19 29.03
CA ILE A 257 12.35 18.14 27.99
C ILE A 257 11.07 18.85 28.45
N PRO A 258 10.88 20.15 28.09
CA PRO A 258 9.59 20.82 28.27
C PRO A 258 8.45 19.95 27.72
N PRO A 259 7.24 20.01 28.29
CA PRO A 259 6.12 19.17 27.87
C PRO A 259 6.07 19.04 26.37
N THR A 260 6.07 17.79 25.87
CA THR A 260 6.11 17.47 24.43
C THR A 260 4.95 18.09 23.66
N GLU A 261 3.89 18.50 24.34
CA GLU A 261 2.75 19.26 23.78
C GLU A 261 3.16 20.59 23.14
N GLN A 262 4.31 21.17 23.53
CA GLN A 262 4.85 22.39 22.93
C GLN A 262 5.72 22.16 21.69
N ILE A 263 6.05 20.89 21.39
CA ILE A 263 6.86 20.55 20.22
C ILE A 263 5.93 20.39 19.01
N ILE A 264 5.76 21.45 18.28
CA ILE A 264 4.97 21.51 17.03
C ILE A 264 5.91 21.28 15.85
N ASP A 265 5.41 20.77 14.74
CA ASP A 265 6.13 20.59 13.48
C ASP A 265 7.42 19.74 13.62
N LEU A 266 7.25 18.48 14.02
CA LEU A 266 8.35 17.53 14.13
C LEU A 266 9.07 17.35 12.79
N LEU A 267 10.39 17.50 12.82
CA LEU A 267 11.29 17.08 11.76
C LEU A 267 11.80 15.64 12.01
N PRO A 268 12.25 14.92 10.96
CA PRO A 268 12.81 13.58 11.12
C PRO A 268 13.92 13.49 12.17
N ARG A 269 14.79 14.49 12.23
CA ARG A 269 15.84 14.60 13.26
C ARG A 269 15.25 14.73 14.66
N ASP A 270 14.23 15.57 14.84
CA ASP A 270 13.60 15.79 16.16
C ASP A 270 13.00 14.47 16.70
N VAL A 271 12.38 13.67 15.83
CA VAL A 271 11.88 12.34 16.19
C VAL A 271 13.02 11.42 16.65
N ALA A 272 14.15 11.42 15.94
CA ALA A 272 15.31 10.62 16.33
C ALA A 272 15.89 11.08 17.68
N MET A 273 15.94 12.39 17.93
CA MET A 273 16.41 12.96 19.19
C MET A 273 15.48 12.61 20.36
N LEU A 274 14.16 12.74 20.21
CA LEU A 274 13.18 12.33 21.22
C LEU A 274 13.31 10.85 21.57
N ARG A 275 13.42 9.98 20.56
CA ARG A 275 13.60 8.54 20.76
C ARG A 275 14.91 8.22 21.49
N PHE A 276 16.00 8.87 21.11
CA PHE A 276 17.30 8.68 21.75
C PHE A 276 17.25 9.13 23.22
N ALA A 277 16.62 10.26 23.50
CA ALA A 277 16.40 10.77 24.85
C ALA A 277 15.31 10.00 25.64
N LYS A 278 14.67 8.98 25.05
CA LYS A 278 13.54 8.20 25.63
C LYS A 278 12.36 9.07 26.07
N GLN A 279 12.15 10.15 25.37
CA GLN A 279 11.03 11.08 25.59
C GLN A 279 9.81 10.69 24.76
N ALA A 280 8.61 10.94 25.29
CA ALA A 280 7.37 10.69 24.59
C ALA A 280 7.22 11.61 23.37
N LEU A 281 6.63 11.08 22.30
CA LEU A 281 6.20 11.90 21.17
C LEU A 281 4.99 12.76 21.57
N PRO A 282 4.82 13.97 20.98
CA PRO A 282 3.60 14.78 21.15
C PRO A 282 2.36 14.00 20.71
N LYS A 283 1.20 14.33 21.29
CA LYS A 283 -0.06 13.67 20.88
C LYS A 283 -0.30 13.85 19.36
N PRO A 284 -0.54 12.78 18.60
CA PRO A 284 -0.74 12.90 17.15
C PRO A 284 -2.09 13.54 16.82
N ASN A 285 -2.11 14.39 15.78
CA ASN A 285 -3.34 14.84 15.17
C ASN A 285 -3.52 14.15 13.80
N PRO A 286 -4.37 13.11 13.67
CA PRO A 286 -4.51 12.33 12.45
C PRO A 286 -4.89 13.14 11.20
N ARG A 287 -5.47 14.34 11.36
CA ARG A 287 -5.93 15.18 10.24
C ARG A 287 -4.79 15.88 9.51
N VAL A 288 -3.72 16.22 10.24
CA VAL A 288 -2.59 17.00 9.71
C VAL A 288 -1.24 16.29 9.85
N LEU A 289 -1.26 15.05 10.38
CA LEU A 289 -0.05 14.27 10.60
C LEU A 289 0.63 13.95 9.25
N PRO A 290 1.91 14.28 9.07
CA PRO A 290 2.67 13.86 7.90
C PRO A 290 2.68 12.34 7.75
N LEU A 291 2.53 11.84 6.51
CA LEU A 291 2.38 10.40 6.25
C LEU A 291 3.58 9.58 6.73
N TRP A 292 4.79 10.14 6.70
CA TRP A 292 6.01 9.48 7.17
C TRP A 292 6.08 9.32 8.69
N LEU A 293 5.18 9.96 9.46
CA LEU A 293 5.06 9.79 10.92
C LEU A 293 4.14 8.63 11.34
N TYR A 294 3.28 8.12 10.47
CA TYR A 294 2.31 7.10 10.84
C TYR A 294 2.94 5.84 11.43
N ASP A 295 3.91 5.23 10.71
CA ASP A 295 4.60 4.03 11.21
C ASP A 295 5.34 4.29 12.54
N ILE A 296 5.78 5.53 12.75
CA ILE A 296 6.46 5.98 13.96
C ILE A 296 5.52 5.95 15.16
N TYR A 297 4.38 6.62 15.06
CA TYR A 297 3.39 6.64 16.14
C TYR A 297 2.75 5.29 16.40
N ILE A 298 2.49 4.50 15.36
CA ILE A 298 1.92 3.15 15.50
C ILE A 298 2.84 2.24 16.33
N ASN A 299 4.16 2.41 16.19
CA ASN A 299 5.14 1.57 16.89
C ASN A 299 5.70 2.21 18.19
N ASP A 300 5.36 3.45 18.49
CA ASP A 300 5.87 4.16 19.66
C ASP A 300 5.14 3.71 20.95
N PRO A 301 5.87 3.30 22.01
CA PRO A 301 5.24 2.87 23.26
C PRO A 301 4.43 3.96 23.96
N SER A 302 4.79 5.25 23.78
CA SER A 302 4.11 6.38 24.40
C SER A 302 2.76 6.72 23.74
N THR A 303 2.50 6.23 22.53
CA THR A 303 1.23 6.43 21.84
C THR A 303 0.10 5.66 22.53
N THR A 304 -1.00 6.32 22.85
CA THR A 304 -2.17 5.66 23.44
C THR A 304 -2.69 4.56 22.50
N GLN A 305 -3.33 3.54 23.08
CA GLN A 305 -3.87 2.44 22.27
C GLN A 305 -4.92 2.93 21.28
N GLU A 306 -5.80 3.83 21.68
CA GLU A 306 -6.83 4.40 20.83
C GLU A 306 -6.23 5.19 19.65
N ASP A 307 -5.28 6.08 19.91
CA ASP A 307 -4.56 6.82 18.86
C ASP A 307 -3.83 5.85 17.92
N ARG A 308 -3.18 4.82 18.47
CA ARG A 308 -2.48 3.78 17.71
C ARG A 308 -3.40 3.03 16.76
N LEU A 309 -4.58 2.59 17.22
CA LEU A 309 -5.55 1.86 16.41
C LEU A 309 -6.19 2.76 15.34
N THR A 310 -6.51 4.00 15.70
CA THR A 310 -7.04 5.01 14.76
C THR A 310 -6.03 5.30 13.64
N LEU A 311 -4.76 5.52 14.01
CA LEU A 311 -3.69 5.75 13.03
C LEU A 311 -3.39 4.51 12.20
N ALA A 312 -3.45 3.32 12.79
CA ALA A 312 -3.23 2.06 12.07
C ALA A 312 -4.30 1.81 11.00
N ASN A 313 -5.58 2.03 11.32
CA ASN A 313 -6.66 1.94 10.36
C ASN A 313 -6.47 2.92 9.19
N ARG A 314 -6.20 4.19 9.51
CA ARG A 314 -5.94 5.20 8.47
C ARG A 314 -4.68 4.88 7.65
N ALA A 315 -3.60 4.41 8.27
CA ALA A 315 -2.39 3.97 7.59
C ALA A 315 -2.67 2.82 6.62
N PHE A 316 -3.51 1.89 7.00
CA PHE A 316 -3.93 0.78 6.15
C PHE A 316 -4.73 1.28 4.92
N GLN A 317 -5.70 2.16 5.11
CA GLN A 317 -6.45 2.79 4.01
C GLN A 317 -5.55 3.54 3.03
N LEU A 318 -4.48 4.16 3.53
CA LEU A 318 -3.49 4.91 2.74
C LEU A 318 -2.37 4.02 2.15
N GLY A 319 -2.43 2.70 2.37
CA GLY A 319 -1.43 1.75 1.87
C GLY A 319 -0.05 1.87 2.53
N LEU A 320 0.00 2.40 3.77
CA LEU A 320 1.22 2.54 4.57
C LEU A 320 1.44 1.36 5.51
N LEU A 321 0.37 0.64 5.84
CA LEU A 321 0.39 -0.52 6.72
C LEU A 321 -0.12 -1.75 5.97
N THR A 322 0.49 -2.92 6.22
CA THR A 322 0.00 -4.18 5.64
C THR A 322 -1.16 -4.74 6.46
N VAL A 323 -1.98 -5.59 5.85
CA VAL A 323 -3.14 -6.21 6.50
C VAL A 323 -2.74 -7.06 7.69
N GLU A 324 -1.61 -7.78 7.60
CA GLU A 324 -1.12 -8.64 8.67
C GLU A 324 -0.74 -7.84 9.92
N LYS A 325 -0.10 -6.68 9.72
CA LYS A 325 0.24 -5.77 10.82
C LYS A 325 -1.02 -5.17 11.46
N LEU A 326 -2.00 -4.76 10.65
CA LEU A 326 -3.27 -4.22 11.16
C LEU A 326 -4.04 -5.28 11.96
N ALA A 327 -4.20 -6.48 11.40
CA ALA A 327 -4.86 -7.61 12.07
C ALA A 327 -4.20 -7.89 13.42
N LYS A 328 -2.86 -7.99 13.45
CA LYS A 328 -2.12 -8.21 14.69
C LYS A 328 -2.32 -7.10 15.73
N LEU A 329 -2.36 -5.83 15.30
CA LEU A 329 -2.64 -4.71 16.21
C LEU A 329 -4.05 -4.83 16.82
N TYR A 330 -5.05 -5.20 16.01
CA TYR A 330 -6.41 -5.41 16.49
C TYR A 330 -6.53 -6.62 17.42
N GLU A 331 -5.86 -7.72 17.10
CA GLU A 331 -5.84 -8.95 17.92
C GLU A 331 -5.20 -8.73 19.30
N THR A 332 -4.09 -8.00 19.33
CA THR A 332 -3.30 -7.78 20.56
C THR A 332 -3.77 -6.59 21.38
N ALA A 333 -4.70 -5.79 20.87
CA ALA A 333 -5.24 -4.65 21.58
C ALA A 333 -6.02 -5.08 22.84
N SER A 334 -5.76 -4.43 23.96
CA SER A 334 -6.51 -4.63 25.21
C SER A 334 -7.81 -3.82 25.16
N LEU A 335 -8.85 -4.37 24.54
CA LEU A 335 -10.18 -3.76 24.42
C LEU A 335 -11.11 -4.30 25.51
N PRO A 336 -11.95 -3.45 26.14
CA PRO A 336 -12.94 -3.91 27.10
C PRO A 336 -13.88 -4.95 26.47
N GLN A 337 -14.22 -6.01 27.21
CA GLN A 337 -15.05 -7.08 26.70
C GLN A 337 -16.49 -6.59 26.43
N ASP A 338 -16.98 -5.66 27.24
CA ASP A 338 -18.30 -5.04 27.06
C ASP A 338 -18.36 -4.21 25.77
N ASP A 339 -17.29 -3.49 25.42
CA ASP A 339 -17.21 -2.74 24.16
C ASP A 339 -17.20 -3.68 22.94
N ILE A 340 -16.54 -4.84 23.04
CA ILE A 340 -16.56 -5.86 21.99
C ILE A 340 -17.97 -6.44 21.86
N ALA A 341 -18.64 -6.76 22.95
CA ALA A 341 -19.99 -7.30 22.93
C ALA A 341 -21.01 -6.30 22.37
N THR A 342 -20.81 -5.01 22.57
CA THR A 342 -21.68 -3.92 22.09
C THR A 342 -21.13 -3.21 20.85
N ALA A 343 -20.13 -3.78 20.17
CA ALA A 343 -19.39 -3.16 19.05
C ALA A 343 -20.32 -2.60 17.96
N VAL A 344 -21.38 -3.33 17.59
CA VAL A 344 -22.36 -2.88 16.57
C VAL A 344 -23.10 -1.63 17.05
N THR A 345 -23.57 -1.62 18.30
CA THR A 345 -24.29 -0.47 18.88
C THR A 345 -23.41 0.77 18.96
N LEU A 346 -22.17 0.61 19.46
CA LEU A 346 -21.20 1.71 19.53
C LEU A 346 -20.84 2.26 18.16
N THR A 347 -20.69 1.38 17.18
CA THR A 347 -20.37 1.75 15.79
C THR A 347 -21.52 2.49 15.12
N ASP A 348 -22.76 1.99 15.26
CA ASP A 348 -23.95 2.61 14.65
C ASP A 348 -24.32 3.95 15.32
N ALA A 349 -24.06 4.09 16.61
CA ALA A 349 -24.25 5.35 17.35
C ALA A 349 -23.13 6.39 17.07
N GLY A 350 -21.98 5.95 16.56
CA GLY A 350 -20.79 6.81 16.40
C GLY A 350 -20.06 7.10 17.71
N ASP A 351 -20.26 6.28 18.73
CA ASP A 351 -19.73 6.45 20.09
C ASP A 351 -18.34 5.83 20.27
N THR A 352 -17.64 5.52 19.18
CA THR A 352 -16.30 4.96 19.21
C THR A 352 -15.40 5.58 18.12
N LEU A 353 -14.12 5.77 18.44
CA LEU A 353 -13.09 6.19 17.48
C LEU A 353 -12.39 5.01 16.79
N ILE A 354 -12.67 3.77 17.22
CA ILE A 354 -12.03 2.53 16.75
C ILE A 354 -13.05 1.47 16.27
N PRO A 355 -14.05 1.86 15.45
CA PRO A 355 -15.12 0.93 15.05
C PRO A 355 -14.60 -0.32 14.35
N ASP A 356 -13.65 -0.19 13.45
CA ASP A 356 -13.07 -1.32 12.70
C ASP A 356 -12.40 -2.34 13.63
N ALA A 357 -11.69 -1.88 14.67
CA ALA A 357 -11.04 -2.76 15.65
C ALA A 357 -12.06 -3.51 16.51
N LEU A 358 -13.12 -2.84 16.94
CA LEU A 358 -14.20 -3.46 17.74
C LEU A 358 -14.96 -4.50 16.92
N LEU A 359 -15.35 -4.18 15.69
CA LEU A 359 -16.03 -5.12 14.79
C LEU A 359 -15.14 -6.32 14.44
N TYR A 360 -13.85 -6.12 14.20
CA TYR A 360 -12.90 -7.20 13.96
C TYR A 360 -12.80 -8.14 15.16
N ARG A 361 -12.69 -7.60 16.37
CA ARG A 361 -12.66 -8.39 17.62
C ARG A 361 -13.97 -9.10 17.89
N LEU A 362 -15.13 -8.48 17.56
CA LEU A 362 -16.43 -9.13 17.63
C LEU A 362 -16.49 -10.37 16.75
N VAL A 363 -16.01 -10.28 15.50
CA VAL A 363 -15.99 -11.43 14.58
C VAL A 363 -15.07 -12.54 15.11
N LEU A 364 -13.89 -12.20 15.63
CA LEU A 364 -12.97 -13.19 16.20
C LEU A 364 -13.50 -13.85 17.49
N SER A 365 -14.41 -13.20 18.22
CA SER A 365 -15.02 -13.76 19.43
C SER A 365 -16.11 -14.80 19.14
N GLN A 366 -16.55 -14.93 17.86
CA GLN A 366 -17.58 -15.88 17.49
C GLN A 366 -17.01 -17.28 17.29
N GLU A 367 -17.61 -18.27 17.95
CA GLU A 367 -17.18 -19.67 17.86
C GLU A 367 -17.82 -20.41 16.68
N THR A 368 -19.07 -20.06 16.32
CA THR A 368 -19.83 -20.74 15.27
C THR A 368 -19.74 -20.02 13.92
N ASP A 369 -19.85 -20.75 12.82
CA ASP A 369 -19.88 -20.17 11.47
C ASP A 369 -21.07 -19.22 11.29
N PHE A 370 -22.22 -19.53 11.90
CA PHE A 370 -23.37 -18.65 11.90
C PHE A 370 -23.10 -17.31 12.62
N GLY A 371 -22.50 -17.36 13.80
CA GLY A 371 -22.10 -16.15 14.55
C GLY A 371 -21.06 -15.32 13.81
N LYS A 372 -20.05 -15.97 13.21
CA LYS A 372 -19.05 -15.30 12.37
C LYS A 372 -19.73 -14.61 11.17
N ALA A 373 -20.60 -15.32 10.46
CA ALA A 373 -21.34 -14.76 9.32
C ALA A 373 -22.16 -13.53 9.72
N GLN A 374 -22.89 -13.59 10.85
CA GLN A 374 -23.66 -12.44 11.36
C GLN A 374 -22.77 -11.23 11.71
N ALA A 375 -21.66 -11.47 12.39
CA ALA A 375 -20.74 -10.39 12.76
C ALA A 375 -20.04 -9.79 11.53
N ILE A 376 -19.66 -10.62 10.54
CA ILE A 376 -19.11 -10.16 9.26
C ILE A 376 -20.15 -9.33 8.48
N ASP A 377 -21.41 -9.73 8.46
CA ASP A 377 -22.48 -8.98 7.80
C ASP A 377 -22.62 -7.55 8.37
N LYS A 378 -22.48 -7.39 9.68
CA LYS A 378 -22.48 -6.07 10.34
C LYS A 378 -21.23 -5.26 9.97
N ALA A 379 -20.05 -5.89 9.99
CA ALA A 379 -18.81 -5.24 9.56
C ALA A 379 -18.89 -4.82 8.08
N LEU A 380 -19.49 -5.67 7.23
CA LEU A 380 -19.67 -5.41 5.80
C LEU A 380 -20.62 -4.23 5.56
N SER A 381 -21.74 -4.18 6.29
CA SER A 381 -22.68 -3.05 6.24
C SER A 381 -22.01 -1.72 6.63
N PHE A 382 -21.17 -1.74 7.66
CA PHE A 382 -20.37 -0.58 8.06
C PHE A 382 -19.35 -0.19 6.97
N ALA A 383 -18.60 -1.15 6.43
CA ALA A 383 -17.61 -0.93 5.38
C ALA A 383 -18.25 -0.41 4.08
N ALA A 384 -19.45 -0.88 3.72
CA ALA A 384 -20.19 -0.40 2.55
C ALA A 384 -20.53 1.09 2.66
N ARG A 385 -21.05 1.52 3.83
CA ARG A 385 -21.36 2.94 4.08
C ARG A 385 -20.13 3.83 4.00
N ASN A 386 -18.97 3.33 4.42
CA ASN A 386 -17.71 4.09 4.46
C ASN A 386 -16.84 3.92 3.21
N GLY A 387 -17.25 3.08 2.25
CA GLY A 387 -16.47 2.81 1.03
C GLY A 387 -15.17 2.06 1.28
N SER A 388 -15.13 1.18 2.28
CA SER A 388 -13.95 0.42 2.71
C SER A 388 -14.13 -1.10 2.59
N ILE A 389 -15.02 -1.57 1.69
CA ILE A 389 -15.30 -3.00 1.52
C ILE A 389 -14.06 -3.79 1.08
N LEU A 390 -13.24 -3.24 0.19
CA LEU A 390 -12.05 -3.93 -0.29
C LEU A 390 -11.04 -4.14 0.85
N GLU A 391 -10.84 -3.11 1.66
CA GLU A 391 -9.97 -3.14 2.84
C GLU A 391 -10.51 -4.12 3.89
N MET A 392 -11.82 -4.10 4.10
CA MET A 392 -12.49 -5.02 4.99
C MET A 392 -12.35 -6.47 4.50
N ALA A 393 -12.61 -6.74 3.23
CA ALA A 393 -12.48 -8.08 2.66
C ALA A 393 -11.06 -8.63 2.80
N GLU A 394 -10.05 -7.79 2.60
CA GLU A 394 -8.64 -8.15 2.81
C GLU A 394 -8.35 -8.48 4.29
N LEU A 395 -8.83 -7.65 5.22
CA LEU A 395 -8.64 -7.84 6.67
C LEU A 395 -9.28 -9.13 7.19
N TYR A 396 -10.50 -9.43 6.75
CA TYR A 396 -11.27 -10.59 7.21
C TYR A 396 -11.00 -11.87 6.39
N LYS A 397 -10.10 -11.85 5.42
CA LYS A 397 -9.81 -12.95 4.48
C LYS A 397 -9.69 -14.32 5.16
N ASN A 398 -8.92 -14.40 6.25
CA ASN A 398 -8.69 -15.67 6.95
C ASN A 398 -9.95 -16.17 7.67
N VAL A 399 -10.75 -15.26 8.24
CA VAL A 399 -12.02 -15.61 8.90
C VAL A 399 -13.05 -16.06 7.87
N ILE A 400 -13.17 -15.33 6.75
CA ILE A 400 -14.08 -15.67 5.64
C ILE A 400 -13.77 -17.09 5.13
N LYS A 401 -12.50 -17.44 4.94
CA LYS A 401 -12.06 -18.78 4.55
C LYS A 401 -12.39 -19.87 5.57
N SER A 402 -12.54 -19.52 6.84
CA SER A 402 -12.86 -20.50 7.89
C SER A 402 -14.35 -20.85 7.95
N ILE A 403 -15.23 -20.09 7.29
CA ILE A 403 -16.67 -20.34 7.24
C ILE A 403 -16.93 -21.35 6.12
N VAL A 404 -17.53 -22.46 6.49
CA VAL A 404 -17.87 -23.54 5.53
C VAL A 404 -19.14 -23.15 4.78
N PRO A 405 -19.14 -23.19 3.41
CA PRO A 405 -20.35 -22.98 2.63
C PRO A 405 -21.43 -24.01 2.98
N ALA A 406 -22.57 -23.55 3.50
CA ALA A 406 -23.67 -24.39 3.95
C ALA A 406 -25.03 -23.72 3.66
N SER A 407 -26.08 -24.54 3.43
CA SER A 407 -27.41 -24.04 3.10
C SER A 407 -28.02 -23.20 4.23
N GLU A 408 -27.67 -23.46 5.49
CA GLU A 408 -28.12 -22.69 6.66
C GLU A 408 -27.60 -21.23 6.64
N LEU A 409 -26.58 -20.97 5.83
CA LEU A 409 -26.00 -19.65 5.60
C LEU A 409 -26.42 -19.04 4.26
N GLY A 410 -27.52 -19.53 3.65
CA GLY A 410 -28.01 -19.05 2.36
C GLY A 410 -28.26 -17.52 2.34
N TRP A 411 -28.74 -16.96 3.43
CA TRP A 411 -28.91 -15.51 3.61
C TRP A 411 -27.60 -14.70 3.47
N PHE A 412 -26.46 -15.30 3.81
CA PHE A 412 -25.12 -14.70 3.75
C PHE A 412 -24.39 -15.04 2.46
N ALA A 413 -24.90 -15.95 1.64
CA ALA A 413 -24.18 -16.56 0.53
C ALA A 413 -23.69 -15.55 -0.52
N CYS A 414 -24.51 -14.54 -0.89
CA CYS A 414 -24.10 -13.50 -1.82
C CYS A 414 -22.95 -12.65 -1.25
N SER A 415 -23.03 -12.26 0.01
CA SER A 415 -21.98 -11.52 0.70
C SER A 415 -20.68 -12.30 0.76
N ALA A 416 -20.77 -13.59 1.10
CA ALA A 416 -19.62 -14.49 1.13
C ALA A 416 -19.00 -14.66 -0.27
N ALA A 417 -19.80 -14.80 -1.32
CA ALA A 417 -19.33 -14.89 -2.69
C ALA A 417 -18.54 -13.63 -3.10
N ILE A 418 -19.09 -12.44 -2.86
CA ILE A 418 -18.45 -11.16 -3.15
C ILE A 418 -17.12 -11.02 -2.39
N LEU A 419 -17.10 -11.33 -1.09
CA LEU A 419 -15.89 -11.23 -0.29
C LEU A 419 -14.78 -12.20 -0.77
N ASN A 420 -15.16 -13.41 -1.19
CA ASN A 420 -14.22 -14.35 -1.77
C ASN A 420 -13.73 -13.91 -3.16
N MET A 421 -14.61 -13.34 -4.02
CA MET A 421 -14.22 -12.80 -5.32
C MET A 421 -13.25 -11.62 -5.18
N ILE A 422 -13.48 -10.71 -4.23
CA ILE A 422 -12.54 -9.61 -3.92
C ILE A 422 -11.17 -10.18 -3.51
N ASN A 423 -11.16 -11.26 -2.74
CA ASN A 423 -9.95 -11.94 -2.29
C ASN A 423 -9.33 -12.89 -3.35
N LEU A 424 -9.88 -12.92 -4.57
CA LEU A 424 -9.47 -13.77 -5.70
C LEU A 424 -9.56 -15.28 -5.37
N ASP A 425 -10.44 -15.67 -4.45
CA ASP A 425 -10.75 -17.07 -4.14
C ASP A 425 -12.02 -17.51 -4.91
N PHE A 426 -11.86 -17.65 -6.21
CA PHE A 426 -12.97 -17.98 -7.11
C PHE A 426 -13.50 -19.40 -6.89
N THR A 427 -12.70 -20.31 -6.35
CA THR A 427 -13.13 -21.67 -6.02
C THR A 427 -14.18 -21.67 -4.91
N THR A 428 -13.89 -20.98 -3.80
CA THR A 428 -14.84 -20.84 -2.68
C THR A 428 -16.02 -19.94 -3.06
N ALA A 429 -15.79 -18.90 -3.86
CA ALA A 429 -16.85 -18.04 -4.37
C ALA A 429 -17.90 -18.82 -5.16
N ARG A 430 -17.49 -19.78 -6.00
CA ARG A 430 -18.41 -20.65 -6.78
C ARG A 430 -19.36 -21.44 -5.87
N LEU A 431 -18.84 -22.03 -4.80
CA LEU A 431 -19.66 -22.80 -3.86
C LEU A 431 -20.73 -21.90 -3.20
N TRP A 432 -20.36 -20.68 -2.82
CA TRP A 432 -21.30 -19.72 -2.28
C TRP A 432 -22.34 -19.26 -3.31
N LEU A 433 -21.94 -19.06 -4.57
CA LEU A 433 -22.85 -18.70 -5.66
C LEU A 433 -23.90 -19.81 -5.90
N GLU A 434 -23.51 -21.08 -5.85
CA GLU A 434 -24.42 -22.21 -5.98
C GLU A 434 -25.46 -22.24 -4.85
N ILE A 435 -25.08 -21.86 -3.63
CA ILE A 435 -26.02 -21.75 -2.50
C ILE A 435 -26.95 -20.55 -2.72
N ALA A 436 -26.40 -19.38 -3.10
CA ALA A 436 -27.19 -18.18 -3.35
C ALA A 436 -28.23 -18.39 -4.46
N GLU A 437 -27.88 -19.04 -5.57
CA GLU A 437 -28.82 -19.36 -6.66
C GLU A 437 -29.91 -20.35 -6.23
N ARG A 438 -29.59 -21.28 -5.35
CA ARG A 438 -30.57 -22.22 -4.82
C ARG A 438 -31.59 -21.53 -3.91
N GLU A 439 -31.11 -20.67 -3.01
CA GLU A 439 -31.97 -19.86 -2.15
C GLU A 439 -32.87 -18.92 -2.96
N ASP A 440 -32.35 -18.33 -4.01
CA ASP A 440 -33.09 -17.49 -4.95
C ASP A 440 -34.29 -18.22 -5.55
N LYS A 441 -34.08 -19.45 -5.99
CA LYS A 441 -35.12 -20.30 -6.60
C LYS A 441 -36.16 -20.81 -5.60
N LEU A 442 -35.80 -20.95 -4.33
CA LEU A 442 -36.70 -21.42 -3.27
C LEU A 442 -37.61 -20.33 -2.70
N ASN A 443 -37.18 -19.08 -2.75
CA ASN A 443 -37.85 -17.93 -2.13
C ASN A 443 -38.46 -16.99 -3.15
N ASP A 444 -39.41 -17.46 -3.95
CA ASP A 444 -40.10 -16.80 -5.09
C ASP A 444 -40.65 -15.36 -4.81
N GLN A 445 -40.67 -14.88 -3.57
CA GLN A 445 -41.16 -13.55 -3.21
C GLN A 445 -40.16 -12.65 -2.46
N ASN A 446 -38.97 -13.14 -2.07
CA ASN A 446 -37.99 -12.38 -1.30
C ASN A 446 -36.54 -12.53 -1.77
N SER A 447 -36.29 -13.00 -2.97
CA SER A 447 -34.98 -13.21 -3.57
C SER A 447 -34.25 -11.89 -3.91
N ILE A 448 -34.29 -10.98 -2.97
CA ILE A 448 -33.85 -9.60 -3.15
C ILE A 448 -32.32 -9.54 -3.28
N THR A 449 -31.61 -10.50 -2.69
CA THR A 449 -30.15 -10.38 -2.52
C THR A 449 -29.39 -10.72 -3.82
N TRP A 450 -29.72 -11.83 -4.48
CA TRP A 450 -29.06 -12.22 -5.74
C TRP A 450 -29.29 -11.21 -6.85
N SER A 451 -30.56 -10.89 -7.12
CA SER A 451 -30.94 -9.93 -8.15
C SER A 451 -30.32 -8.56 -7.90
N LYS A 452 -30.30 -8.08 -6.65
CA LYS A 452 -29.71 -6.79 -6.30
C LYS A 452 -28.19 -6.77 -6.46
N MET A 453 -27.50 -7.88 -6.25
CA MET A 453 -26.04 -7.97 -6.30
C MET A 453 -25.48 -8.41 -7.65
N TRP A 454 -26.34 -8.89 -8.57
CA TRP A 454 -25.90 -9.49 -9.81
C TRP A 454 -24.92 -8.64 -10.64
N PRO A 455 -25.12 -7.32 -10.84
CA PRO A 455 -24.17 -6.49 -11.58
C PRO A 455 -22.79 -6.42 -10.90
N LEU A 456 -22.78 -6.43 -9.55
CA LEU A 456 -21.53 -6.40 -8.77
C LEU A 456 -20.79 -7.74 -8.86
N LEU A 457 -21.52 -8.86 -8.83
CA LEU A 457 -20.97 -10.20 -9.02
C LEU A 457 -20.38 -10.36 -10.41
N TRP A 458 -21.09 -9.91 -11.44
CA TRP A 458 -20.60 -9.94 -12.82
C TRP A 458 -19.36 -9.04 -12.98
N LEU A 459 -19.36 -7.86 -12.37
CA LEU A 459 -18.24 -6.92 -12.43
C LEU A 459 -16.96 -7.49 -11.81
N LEU A 460 -17.06 -8.23 -10.71
CA LEU A 460 -15.90 -8.86 -10.03
C LEU A 460 -15.47 -10.18 -10.69
N ASN A 461 -16.09 -10.56 -11.79
CA ASN A 461 -16.01 -11.89 -12.40
C ASN A 461 -14.69 -12.15 -13.15
N GLY A 462 -13.57 -12.32 -12.42
CA GLY A 462 -12.26 -12.59 -13.00
C GLY A 462 -12.15 -13.92 -13.76
N ASP A 463 -12.94 -14.94 -13.38
CA ASP A 463 -12.90 -16.31 -13.93
C ASP A 463 -14.17 -16.72 -14.67
N ASN A 464 -14.97 -15.77 -15.12
CA ASN A 464 -16.26 -16.01 -15.78
C ASN A 464 -17.22 -16.93 -14.97
N LEU A 465 -17.25 -16.77 -13.65
CA LEU A 465 -18.16 -17.51 -12.77
C LEU A 465 -19.63 -17.15 -12.99
N VAL A 466 -19.88 -15.89 -13.35
CA VAL A 466 -21.20 -15.33 -13.60
C VAL A 466 -21.30 -14.99 -15.08
N ALA A 467 -22.07 -15.76 -15.84
CA ALA A 467 -22.30 -15.47 -17.26
C ALA A 467 -23.11 -14.19 -17.43
N TRP A 468 -22.87 -13.49 -18.55
CA TRP A 468 -23.71 -12.36 -18.94
C TRP A 468 -25.15 -12.83 -19.16
N ASP A 469 -26.10 -12.10 -18.59
CA ASP A 469 -27.52 -12.40 -18.65
C ASP A 469 -28.33 -11.10 -18.55
N GLU A 470 -28.91 -10.70 -19.69
CA GLU A 470 -29.65 -9.45 -19.79
C GLU A 470 -30.99 -9.48 -19.00
N GLU A 471 -31.58 -10.67 -18.80
CA GLU A 471 -32.77 -10.83 -17.99
C GLU A 471 -32.45 -10.57 -16.49
N LYS A 472 -31.31 -11.05 -16.03
CA LYS A 472 -30.85 -10.76 -14.65
C LYS A 472 -30.54 -9.28 -14.44
N LEU A 473 -30.01 -8.59 -15.48
CA LEU A 473 -29.82 -7.14 -15.44
C LEU A 473 -31.17 -6.43 -15.33
N GLU A 474 -32.19 -6.88 -16.06
CA GLU A 474 -33.56 -6.35 -15.96
C GLU A 474 -34.15 -6.55 -14.56
N ASN A 475 -34.02 -7.75 -14.02
CA ASN A 475 -34.49 -8.08 -12.68
C ASN A 475 -33.82 -7.21 -11.62
N TRP A 476 -32.52 -6.94 -11.76
CA TRP A 476 -31.81 -5.99 -10.91
C TRP A 476 -32.42 -4.58 -11.01
N GLU A 477 -32.60 -4.07 -12.23
CA GLU A 477 -33.19 -2.74 -12.47
C GLU A 477 -34.59 -2.64 -11.88
N GLN A 478 -35.42 -3.66 -12.07
CA GLN A 478 -36.80 -3.70 -11.54
C GLN A 478 -36.82 -3.77 -10.02
N GLY A 479 -35.83 -4.42 -9.41
CA GLY A 479 -35.68 -4.53 -7.95
C GLY A 479 -35.20 -3.25 -7.24
N LEU A 480 -34.79 -2.22 -7.98
CA LEU A 480 -34.36 -0.95 -7.38
C LEU A 480 -35.58 -0.17 -6.87
N ALA A 481 -35.62 0.04 -5.54
CA ALA A 481 -36.74 0.71 -4.87
C ALA A 481 -37.09 2.10 -5.46
N ASN A 482 -36.06 2.83 -5.91
CA ASN A 482 -36.16 4.20 -6.43
C ASN A 482 -35.84 4.30 -7.94
N ARG A 483 -36.04 3.22 -8.72
CA ARG A 483 -35.63 3.19 -10.14
C ARG A 483 -36.19 4.34 -10.97
N ASN A 484 -37.39 4.81 -10.67
CA ASN A 484 -38.07 5.91 -11.35
C ASN A 484 -37.66 7.31 -10.86
N SER A 485 -36.89 7.40 -9.76
CA SER A 485 -36.33 8.67 -9.30
C SER A 485 -35.16 9.12 -10.22
N PRO A 486 -34.81 10.40 -10.24
CA PRO A 486 -33.62 10.86 -10.97
C PRO A 486 -32.34 10.13 -10.53
N GLN A 487 -32.21 9.85 -9.23
CA GLN A 487 -31.06 9.15 -8.66
C GLN A 487 -31.00 7.68 -9.09
N GLY A 488 -32.16 6.99 -9.07
CA GLY A 488 -32.25 5.59 -9.53
C GLY A 488 -31.89 5.46 -11.01
N ARG A 489 -32.40 6.35 -11.86
CA ARG A 489 -32.05 6.38 -13.28
C ARG A 489 -30.56 6.67 -13.53
N SER A 490 -29.96 7.61 -12.78
CA SER A 490 -28.54 7.89 -12.84
C SER A 490 -27.73 6.65 -12.45
N LEU A 491 -28.14 5.92 -11.41
CA LEU A 491 -27.50 4.67 -11.02
C LEU A 491 -27.57 3.59 -12.10
N VAL A 492 -28.75 3.40 -12.71
CA VAL A 492 -28.91 2.43 -13.83
C VAL A 492 -28.02 2.83 -15.00
N ASN A 493 -28.08 4.10 -15.41
CA ASN A 493 -27.27 4.63 -16.50
C ASN A 493 -25.75 4.43 -16.25
N LEU A 494 -25.29 4.82 -15.07
CA LEU A 494 -23.89 4.63 -14.66
C LEU A 494 -23.48 3.15 -14.66
N THR A 495 -24.34 2.27 -14.15
CA THR A 495 -24.09 0.83 -14.12
C THR A 495 -23.96 0.27 -15.53
N TYR A 496 -24.84 0.65 -16.44
CA TYR A 496 -24.80 0.21 -17.84
C TYR A 496 -23.47 0.62 -18.51
N TYR A 497 -23.08 1.89 -18.43
CA TYR A 497 -21.79 2.35 -18.97
C TYR A 497 -20.59 1.60 -18.37
N ILE A 498 -20.60 1.36 -17.07
CA ILE A 498 -19.53 0.61 -16.40
C ILE A 498 -19.47 -0.83 -16.95
N LEU A 499 -20.60 -1.51 -17.05
CA LEU A 499 -20.64 -2.89 -17.55
C LEU A 499 -20.15 -2.97 -19.02
N GLU A 500 -20.53 -2.01 -19.88
CA GLU A 500 -20.05 -1.94 -21.27
C GLU A 500 -18.53 -1.70 -21.37
N ILE A 501 -17.94 -0.90 -20.47
CA ILE A 501 -16.46 -0.73 -20.42
C ILE A 501 -15.76 -2.09 -20.26
N PHE A 502 -16.39 -3.03 -19.56
CA PHE A 502 -15.87 -4.38 -19.33
C PHE A 502 -16.43 -5.45 -20.28
N GLY A 503 -17.07 -5.03 -21.38
CA GLY A 503 -17.47 -5.89 -22.47
C GLY A 503 -18.87 -6.49 -22.37
N ALA A 504 -19.76 -5.93 -21.54
CA ALA A 504 -21.16 -6.29 -21.56
C ALA A 504 -21.84 -5.78 -22.85
N GLU A 505 -22.72 -6.58 -23.41
CA GLU A 505 -23.54 -6.18 -24.56
C GLU A 505 -24.95 -5.84 -24.06
N ILE A 506 -25.25 -4.55 -23.93
CA ILE A 506 -26.56 -4.06 -23.48
C ILE A 506 -27.39 -3.65 -24.70
N SER A 507 -28.62 -4.17 -24.80
CA SER A 507 -29.48 -3.93 -25.95
C SER A 507 -29.88 -2.46 -26.09
N ASN A 508 -30.03 -2.01 -27.36
CA ASN A 508 -30.53 -0.66 -27.67
C ASN A 508 -31.92 -0.38 -27.08
N GLU A 509 -32.74 -1.40 -26.87
CA GLU A 509 -34.06 -1.27 -26.26
C GLU A 509 -33.93 -0.79 -24.80
N ARG A 510 -32.96 -1.30 -24.06
CA ARG A 510 -32.70 -0.87 -22.67
C ARG A 510 -32.18 0.56 -22.61
N TRP A 511 -31.23 0.90 -23.46
CA TRP A 511 -30.75 2.28 -23.58
C TRP A 511 -31.87 3.25 -23.92
N ASN A 512 -32.78 2.87 -24.84
CA ASN A 512 -33.92 3.68 -25.20
C ASN A 512 -34.94 3.85 -24.07
N SER A 513 -35.06 2.86 -23.17
CA SER A 513 -35.94 2.95 -21.99
C SER A 513 -35.52 4.05 -21.00
N LEU A 514 -34.23 4.37 -20.98
CA LEU A 514 -33.65 5.46 -20.18
C LEU A 514 -33.74 6.82 -20.85
N SER A 515 -33.91 6.84 -22.18
CA SER A 515 -33.96 8.07 -22.99
C SER A 515 -35.22 8.90 -22.68
N GLY A 516 -35.12 10.22 -22.75
CA GLY A 516 -36.26 11.14 -22.59
C GLY A 516 -36.72 11.44 -21.17
N LYS A 517 -36.09 10.85 -20.17
CA LYS A 517 -36.37 11.15 -18.75
C LYS A 517 -35.22 12.01 -18.22
N GLY A 518 -35.53 13.22 -17.78
CA GLY A 518 -34.58 14.28 -17.42
C GLY A 518 -33.34 13.80 -16.66
N ILE A 519 -32.19 14.39 -17.01
CA ILE A 519 -30.88 14.09 -16.46
C ILE A 519 -30.78 14.63 -15.02
N SER A 520 -30.28 13.84 -14.09
CA SER A 520 -29.89 14.31 -12.77
C SER A 520 -28.51 15.00 -12.88
N VAL A 521 -28.44 16.24 -12.45
CA VAL A 521 -27.13 16.90 -12.31
C VAL A 521 -26.43 16.25 -11.10
N THR A 522 -25.37 15.49 -11.36
CA THR A 522 -24.55 14.91 -10.31
C THR A 522 -23.58 15.96 -9.79
N ASN A 523 -23.61 16.21 -8.48
CA ASN A 523 -22.60 17.01 -7.80
C ASN A 523 -21.33 16.15 -7.66
N GLY A 524 -20.17 16.73 -8.00
CA GLY A 524 -18.89 16.05 -7.85
C GLY A 524 -17.75 16.83 -8.47
N TYR A 525 -16.54 16.30 -8.30
CA TYR A 525 -15.33 16.91 -8.88
C TYR A 525 -15.10 16.41 -10.31
N SER A 526 -14.69 17.32 -11.19
CA SER A 526 -14.37 17.00 -12.57
C SER A 526 -12.87 16.88 -12.77
N ILE A 527 -12.44 15.83 -13.50
CA ILE A 527 -11.05 15.64 -13.92
C ILE A 527 -10.84 16.00 -15.41
N PHE A 528 -11.83 16.61 -16.07
CA PHE A 528 -11.81 16.87 -17.51
C PHE A 528 -10.69 17.78 -18.00
N THR A 529 -10.08 18.59 -17.14
CA THR A 529 -8.96 19.48 -17.53
C THR A 529 -7.76 18.72 -18.12
N ASN A 530 -7.59 17.45 -17.77
CA ASN A 530 -6.45 16.62 -18.19
C ASN A 530 -6.82 15.49 -19.14
N THR A 531 -8.11 15.28 -19.47
CA THR A 531 -8.55 14.12 -20.26
C THR A 531 -7.85 14.07 -21.62
N LYS A 532 -7.83 15.19 -22.35
CA LYS A 532 -7.17 15.26 -23.67
C LYS A 532 -5.67 14.94 -23.59
N SER A 533 -4.99 15.38 -22.55
CA SER A 533 -3.56 15.08 -22.34
C SER A 533 -3.33 13.61 -22.03
N ILE A 534 -4.26 12.97 -21.30
CA ILE A 534 -4.22 11.55 -20.99
C ILE A 534 -4.48 10.73 -22.26
N GLU A 535 -5.51 11.06 -23.04
CA GLU A 535 -5.85 10.42 -24.30
C GLU A 535 -4.68 10.47 -25.30
N ASP A 536 -4.11 11.66 -25.51
CA ASP A 536 -2.94 11.85 -26.37
C ASP A 536 -1.73 11.03 -25.90
N ALA A 537 -1.50 10.95 -24.60
CA ALA A 537 -0.43 10.13 -24.03
C ALA A 537 -0.67 8.62 -24.26
N ILE A 538 -1.93 8.15 -24.18
CA ILE A 538 -2.30 6.75 -24.43
C ILE A 538 -2.12 6.43 -25.91
N GLU A 539 -2.67 7.24 -26.82
CA GLU A 539 -2.57 7.07 -28.28
C GLU A 539 -1.11 7.00 -28.73
N ASN A 540 -0.24 7.82 -28.13
CA ASN A 540 1.19 7.85 -28.43
C ASN A 540 2.03 6.89 -27.56
N LYS A 541 1.41 5.97 -26.83
CA LYS A 541 2.06 4.94 -25.99
C LYS A 541 3.01 5.48 -24.91
N ARG A 542 2.76 6.70 -24.41
CA ARG A 542 3.51 7.34 -23.32
C ARG A 542 2.92 6.94 -21.97
N ALA A 543 3.12 5.68 -21.59
CA ALA A 543 2.44 5.05 -20.45
C ALA A 543 2.70 5.77 -19.11
N ALA A 544 3.94 6.21 -18.86
CA ALA A 544 4.29 6.92 -17.63
C ALA A 544 3.65 8.31 -17.56
N GLU A 545 3.58 9.03 -18.71
CA GLU A 545 2.93 10.34 -18.80
C GLU A 545 1.42 10.23 -18.55
N ALA A 546 0.75 9.28 -19.23
CA ALA A 546 -0.67 9.02 -19.04
C ALA A 546 -0.98 8.68 -17.57
N THR A 547 -0.19 7.77 -16.99
CA THR A 547 -0.33 7.36 -15.58
C THR A 547 -0.11 8.53 -14.62
N ALA A 548 0.97 9.28 -14.78
CA ALA A 548 1.27 10.40 -13.89
C ALA A 548 0.20 11.50 -13.98
N THR A 549 -0.30 11.79 -15.19
CA THR A 549 -1.35 12.78 -15.43
C THR A 549 -2.68 12.33 -14.81
N LEU A 550 -3.01 11.03 -14.90
CA LEU A 550 -4.19 10.45 -14.26
C LEU A 550 -4.12 10.57 -12.73
N LEU A 551 -2.98 10.21 -12.14
CA LEU A 551 -2.76 10.33 -10.69
C LEU A 551 -2.85 11.77 -10.19
N LEU A 552 -2.32 12.73 -10.98
CA LEU A 552 -2.46 14.16 -10.71
C LEU A 552 -3.90 14.63 -10.73
N SER A 553 -4.69 14.15 -11.70
CA SER A 553 -6.09 14.53 -11.83
C SER A 553 -6.93 14.06 -10.65
N MET A 554 -6.53 12.96 -10.01
CA MET A 554 -7.20 12.45 -8.81
C MET A 554 -6.90 13.27 -7.55
N GLY A 555 -5.71 13.89 -7.44
CA GLY A 555 -5.39 14.94 -6.45
C GLY A 555 -5.78 14.69 -5.00
N GLY A 556 -5.90 13.42 -4.55
CA GLY A 556 -6.39 13.09 -3.21
C GLY A 556 -7.91 12.98 -3.10
N LEU A 557 -8.64 12.97 -4.23
CA LEU A 557 -10.07 12.69 -4.28
C LEU A 557 -10.36 11.19 -4.17
N LYS A 558 -11.51 10.85 -3.59
CA LYS A 558 -12.07 9.50 -3.69
C LYS A 558 -12.81 9.36 -5.03
N ALA A 559 -12.79 8.16 -5.61
CA ALA A 559 -13.52 7.91 -6.86
C ALA A 559 -15.03 8.19 -6.75
N SER A 560 -15.62 7.98 -5.55
CA SER A 560 -17.02 8.29 -5.26
C SER A 560 -17.35 9.79 -5.21
N GLU A 561 -16.34 10.65 -5.16
CA GLU A 561 -16.49 12.12 -5.15
C GLU A 561 -16.44 12.72 -6.56
N LEU A 562 -16.15 11.89 -7.57
CA LEU A 562 -16.12 12.32 -8.98
C LEU A 562 -17.52 12.46 -9.56
N GLN A 563 -17.66 13.37 -10.53
CA GLN A 563 -18.79 13.36 -11.45
C GLN A 563 -18.82 12.06 -12.27
N GLU A 564 -19.99 11.61 -12.69
CA GLU A 564 -20.15 10.31 -13.34
C GLU A 564 -19.29 10.18 -14.61
N GLU A 565 -19.23 11.22 -15.44
CA GLU A 565 -18.40 11.23 -16.64
C GLU A 565 -16.91 11.12 -16.32
N SER A 566 -16.46 11.80 -15.26
CA SER A 566 -15.07 11.74 -14.79
C SER A 566 -14.73 10.36 -14.22
N LEU A 567 -15.69 9.73 -13.54
CA LEU A 567 -15.54 8.37 -13.03
C LEU A 567 -15.44 7.36 -14.18
N LEU A 568 -16.34 7.45 -15.18
CA LEU A 568 -16.30 6.59 -16.37
C LEU A 568 -15.00 6.76 -17.15
N PHE A 569 -14.52 8.00 -17.27
CA PHE A 569 -13.21 8.28 -17.88
C PHE A 569 -12.07 7.64 -17.10
N LEU A 570 -12.07 7.73 -15.77
CA LEU A 570 -11.08 7.08 -14.90
C LEU A 570 -11.06 5.56 -15.11
N ILE A 571 -12.24 4.92 -15.06
CA ILE A 571 -12.39 3.46 -15.20
C ILE A 571 -11.94 3.02 -16.59
N SER A 572 -12.40 3.69 -17.65
CA SER A 572 -12.02 3.39 -19.03
C SER A 572 -10.52 3.59 -19.26
N THR A 573 -9.93 4.65 -18.72
CA THR A 573 -8.49 4.93 -18.82
C THR A 573 -7.67 3.83 -18.17
N LEU A 574 -8.03 3.38 -16.97
CA LEU A 574 -7.35 2.29 -16.28
C LEU A 574 -7.45 0.99 -17.07
N ASN A 575 -8.63 0.67 -17.60
CA ASN A 575 -8.84 -0.51 -18.43
C ASN A 575 -7.97 -0.46 -19.71
N ASN A 576 -7.93 0.68 -20.39
CA ASN A 576 -7.11 0.88 -21.60
C ASN A 576 -5.60 0.83 -21.35
N LEU A 577 -5.17 1.17 -20.15
CA LEU A 577 -3.77 1.05 -19.69
C LEU A 577 -3.40 -0.38 -19.25
N GLY A 578 -4.34 -1.33 -19.28
CA GLY A 578 -4.15 -2.72 -18.87
C GLY A 578 -4.26 -2.94 -17.35
N PHE A 579 -4.91 -2.03 -16.62
CA PHE A 579 -5.19 -2.15 -15.18
C PHE A 579 -6.64 -2.56 -14.94
N ASP A 580 -7.08 -3.64 -15.62
CA ASP A 580 -8.46 -4.14 -15.59
C ASP A 580 -8.95 -4.41 -14.16
N GLN A 581 -8.16 -5.09 -13.34
CA GLN A 581 -8.54 -5.41 -11.95
C GLN A 581 -8.71 -4.14 -11.10
N GLU A 582 -7.83 -3.17 -11.24
CA GLU A 582 -7.92 -1.89 -10.53
C GLU A 582 -9.15 -1.09 -10.99
N ALA A 583 -9.45 -1.12 -12.28
CA ALA A 583 -10.64 -0.47 -12.86
C ALA A 583 -11.93 -1.11 -12.32
N ARG A 584 -12.03 -2.45 -12.30
CA ARG A 584 -13.15 -3.21 -11.73
C ARG A 584 -13.34 -2.93 -10.24
N ASN A 585 -12.25 -2.89 -9.48
CA ASN A 585 -12.30 -2.61 -8.05
C ASN A 585 -12.83 -1.19 -7.76
N ILE A 586 -12.42 -0.19 -8.53
CA ILE A 586 -12.93 1.19 -8.40
C ILE A 586 -14.41 1.24 -8.77
N ALA A 587 -14.79 0.63 -9.90
CA ALA A 587 -16.17 0.55 -10.33
C ALA A 587 -17.06 -0.12 -9.28
N PHE A 588 -16.62 -1.25 -8.74
CA PHE A 588 -17.31 -1.97 -7.68
C PHE A 588 -17.50 -1.11 -6.43
N GLN A 589 -16.43 -0.47 -5.92
CA GLN A 589 -16.52 0.39 -4.74
C GLN A 589 -17.53 1.52 -4.91
N VAL A 590 -17.55 2.16 -6.07
CA VAL A 590 -18.48 3.27 -6.33
C VAL A 590 -19.91 2.77 -6.49
N LEU A 591 -20.12 1.69 -7.22
CA LEU A 591 -21.47 1.14 -7.41
C LEU A 591 -22.09 0.69 -6.08
N ILE A 592 -21.32 -0.02 -5.23
CA ILE A 592 -21.81 -0.48 -3.94
C ILE A 592 -22.19 0.67 -3.01
N GLN A 593 -21.44 1.77 -3.03
CA GLN A 593 -21.78 2.98 -2.26
C GLN A 593 -23.04 3.66 -2.77
N LYS A 594 -23.27 3.66 -4.08
CA LYS A 594 -24.46 4.25 -4.70
C LYS A 594 -25.70 3.35 -4.56
N MET A 595 -25.51 2.04 -4.46
CA MET A 595 -26.57 1.05 -4.22
C MET A 595 -26.98 1.00 -2.74
N GLN A 596 -27.39 2.12 -2.16
CA GLN A 596 -27.77 2.20 -0.74
C GLN A 596 -28.81 1.13 -0.37
N GLY A 597 -28.57 0.39 0.72
CA GLY A 597 -29.51 -0.59 1.25
C GLY A 597 -29.44 -1.99 0.63
N VAL A 598 -28.37 -2.29 -0.08
CA VAL A 598 -28.08 -3.66 -0.59
C VAL A 598 -27.66 -4.59 0.54
N TRP A 599 -26.99 -4.06 1.58
CA TRP A 599 -26.51 -4.76 2.79
C TRP A 599 -27.42 -4.54 3.98
#